data_6ae1a126a7fe21e167c72f399f37cf55
#
_entry.id   6ae1a126a7fe21e167c72f399f37cf55
#
_cell.length_a   1.000
_cell.length_b   1.000
_cell.length_c   1.000
_cell.angle_alpha   90.00
_cell.angle_beta   90.00
_cell.angle_gamma   90.00
#
_symmetry.space_group_name_H-M   'P 1'
#
loop_
_entity.id
_entity.type
_entity.pdbx_description
1 polymer ?
#
loop_
_entity_poly.entity_id
_entity_poly.type
_entity_poly.pdbx_seq_one_letter_code
_entity_poly.pdbx_strand_id
1 'polypeptide(L)'
;MAYQDTHSQTKKVIFHVYNYFKTLAGDKGKPEISNFFRQTREMTAEACGVSLACVKRVCAEGKKLSVGENQLAAEPSSFKSPRKTYKRAKHMTNLDDFDNEVVRRTVHSFYDDGQYPTSAKILGALHEKNNYSGSQWSMRHILRSLNFKYKKCNDGRKFLMERNGIVCSRVKFLRKMNEFRRNNDTRPIVYLDEIWVNQNHTLGHIWQNSDNTEGLKVPIGKGGRLIVCHAGSPSFGFVKNSKLVFRCKSGSQAGYHSQMNATVFQKWFIDMLGNLEEPCIIVMDNATYHSTLTEEYPKANTQKADVQKWLQDKSVDFSPVETLSELREKVKLTMLKEKKYKLDEIALQMGHEVVRLPPYHCQYNPIELIWAQVKGKVAEKNNTFKMADIEVLVNSALDAVTTEDWAKCGDHCDKIQEDDLVKEGLRDEILEPIIMTINPDDSSTDEDDDEDDMIN
;
A
#
# COMPACT_ATOMS: atom_id res chain seq x y z
N MET A 1 11.21 -33.10 -17.54
CA MET A 1 10.95 -32.04 -18.54
C MET A 1 10.12 -30.94 -17.90
N ALA A 2 10.68 -29.74 -17.84
CA ALA A 2 10.01 -28.59 -17.22
C ALA A 2 8.74 -28.25 -17.99
N TYR A 3 7.69 -27.93 -17.25
CA TYR A 3 6.38 -27.56 -17.75
C TYR A 3 6.49 -26.17 -18.40
N GLN A 4 6.54 -26.09 -19.73
CA GLN A 4 6.53 -24.82 -20.45
C GLN A 4 5.09 -24.35 -20.62
N ASP A 5 4.74 -23.26 -19.96
CA ASP A 5 3.47 -22.58 -20.16
C ASP A 5 3.42 -21.94 -21.55
N THR A 6 2.37 -22.26 -22.30
CA THR A 6 2.22 -21.88 -23.70
C THR A 6 1.39 -20.60 -23.82
N HIS A 7 1.91 -19.56 -24.46
CA HIS A 7 1.19 -18.32 -24.71
C HIS A 7 -0.05 -18.49 -25.61
N SER A 8 -1.01 -17.58 -25.55
CA SER A 8 -2.28 -17.66 -26.29
C SER A 8 -2.07 -17.73 -27.79
N GLN A 9 -1.11 -16.98 -28.34
CA GLN A 9 -0.74 -17.05 -29.78
C GLN A 9 -0.23 -18.42 -30.18
N THR A 10 0.67 -18.99 -29.40
CA THR A 10 1.19 -20.36 -29.62
C THR A 10 0.08 -21.39 -29.54
N LYS A 11 -0.87 -21.24 -28.60
CA LYS A 11 -2.04 -22.13 -28.52
C LYS A 11 -2.92 -22.03 -29.78
N LYS A 12 -3.12 -20.82 -30.31
CA LYS A 12 -3.84 -20.63 -31.59
C LYS A 12 -3.16 -21.38 -32.73
N VAL A 13 -1.86 -21.25 -32.87
CA VAL A 13 -1.08 -21.94 -33.92
C VAL A 13 -1.21 -23.45 -33.78
N ILE A 14 -0.99 -24.00 -32.59
CA ILE A 14 -1.12 -25.46 -32.31
C ILE A 14 -2.54 -25.95 -32.68
N PHE A 15 -3.57 -25.17 -32.36
CA PHE A 15 -4.95 -25.54 -32.64
C PHE A 15 -5.26 -25.45 -34.13
N HIS A 16 -4.73 -24.49 -34.87
CA HIS A 16 -4.84 -24.41 -36.32
C HIS A 16 -4.15 -25.58 -37.03
N VAL A 17 -2.92 -25.91 -36.65
CA VAL A 17 -2.18 -27.07 -37.17
C VAL A 17 -2.94 -28.37 -36.93
N TYR A 18 -3.48 -28.53 -35.71
CA TYR A 18 -4.33 -29.69 -35.37
C TYR A 18 -5.57 -29.77 -36.25
N ASN A 19 -6.30 -28.68 -36.46
CA ASN A 19 -7.49 -28.66 -37.27
C ASN A 19 -7.17 -28.92 -38.78
N TYR A 20 -6.04 -28.38 -39.25
CA TYR A 20 -5.56 -28.65 -40.60
C TYR A 20 -5.27 -30.14 -40.82
N PHE A 21 -4.52 -30.76 -39.96
CA PHE A 21 -4.28 -32.21 -40.07
C PHE A 21 -5.56 -33.04 -39.89
N LYS A 22 -6.48 -32.59 -39.05
CA LYS A 22 -7.77 -33.24 -38.88
C LYS A 22 -8.62 -33.18 -40.16
N THR A 23 -8.57 -32.06 -40.86
CA THR A 23 -9.26 -31.90 -42.20
C THR A 23 -8.66 -32.86 -43.21
N LEU A 24 -7.32 -32.97 -43.30
CA LEU A 24 -6.65 -33.93 -44.18
C LEU A 24 -6.97 -35.38 -43.83
N ALA A 25 -7.05 -35.71 -42.54
CA ALA A 25 -7.48 -37.04 -42.08
C ALA A 25 -8.95 -37.37 -42.42
N GLY A 26 -9.79 -36.37 -42.63
CA GLY A 26 -11.20 -36.51 -43.01
C GLY A 26 -11.48 -36.55 -44.52
N ASP A 27 -10.45 -36.33 -45.35
CA ASP A 27 -10.60 -36.30 -46.82
C ASP A 27 -10.79 -37.71 -47.39
N LYS A 28 -12.03 -38.03 -47.74
CA LYS A 28 -12.42 -39.33 -48.27
C LYS A 28 -11.95 -39.54 -49.71
N GLY A 29 -11.55 -38.47 -50.42
CA GLY A 29 -11.06 -38.55 -51.81
C GLY A 29 -9.63 -39.08 -51.96
N LYS A 30 -8.88 -39.15 -50.86
CA LYS A 30 -7.46 -39.56 -50.83
C LYS A 30 -7.18 -40.45 -49.61
N PRO A 31 -7.50 -41.75 -49.71
CA PRO A 31 -7.42 -42.69 -48.60
C PRO A 31 -5.98 -42.88 -48.04
N GLU A 32 -4.97 -42.73 -48.87
CA GLU A 32 -3.56 -42.79 -48.42
C GLU A 32 -3.20 -41.61 -47.52
N ILE A 33 -3.63 -40.42 -47.88
CA ILE A 33 -3.41 -39.21 -47.10
C ILE A 33 -4.22 -39.27 -45.79
N SER A 34 -5.47 -39.71 -45.87
CA SER A 34 -6.33 -39.88 -44.68
C SER A 34 -5.73 -40.85 -43.66
N ASN A 35 -5.15 -41.98 -44.12
CA ASN A 35 -4.50 -42.96 -43.25
C ASN A 35 -3.21 -42.40 -42.63
N PHE A 36 -2.43 -41.64 -43.39
CA PHE A 36 -1.20 -41.02 -42.89
C PHE A 36 -1.48 -40.02 -41.73
N PHE A 37 -2.53 -39.23 -41.85
CA PHE A 37 -2.88 -38.26 -40.81
C PHE A 37 -3.78 -38.79 -39.68
N ARG A 38 -3.96 -40.11 -39.58
CA ARG A 38 -4.84 -40.76 -38.58
C ARG A 38 -4.41 -40.48 -37.12
N GLN A 39 -3.10 -40.31 -36.89
CA GLN A 39 -2.51 -39.91 -35.60
C GLN A 39 -2.34 -38.36 -35.51
N THR A 40 -3.40 -37.65 -35.75
CA THR A 40 -3.42 -36.15 -35.86
C THR A 40 -2.76 -35.44 -34.71
N ARG A 41 -2.90 -35.94 -33.47
CA ARG A 41 -2.36 -35.28 -32.26
C ARG A 41 -0.85 -35.48 -32.13
N GLU A 42 -0.39 -36.67 -32.44
CA GLU A 42 1.04 -37.05 -32.45
C GLU A 42 1.79 -36.25 -33.51
N MET A 43 1.22 -36.17 -34.69
CA MET A 43 1.78 -35.35 -35.79
C MET A 43 1.78 -33.86 -35.46
N THR A 44 0.72 -33.34 -34.80
CA THR A 44 0.69 -31.97 -34.35
C THR A 44 1.76 -31.72 -33.28
N ALA A 45 1.98 -32.65 -32.38
CA ALA A 45 3.00 -32.55 -31.36
C ALA A 45 4.41 -32.46 -31.97
N GLU A 46 4.67 -33.30 -32.97
CA GLU A 46 5.96 -33.37 -33.71
C GLU A 46 6.13 -32.09 -34.56
N ALA A 47 5.14 -31.71 -35.34
CA ALA A 47 5.19 -30.52 -36.20
C ALA A 47 5.34 -29.19 -35.42
N CYS A 48 4.79 -29.10 -34.20
CA CYS A 48 4.89 -27.91 -33.36
C CYS A 48 6.03 -27.95 -32.33
N GLY A 49 6.80 -29.08 -32.24
CA GLY A 49 7.87 -29.25 -31.25
C GLY A 49 7.39 -29.23 -29.79
N VAL A 50 6.14 -29.67 -29.53
CA VAL A 50 5.53 -29.68 -28.20
C VAL A 50 5.13 -31.07 -27.75
N SER A 51 4.96 -31.29 -26.46
CA SER A 51 4.52 -32.58 -25.94
C SER A 51 3.07 -32.94 -26.36
N LEU A 52 2.77 -34.20 -26.55
CA LEU A 52 1.41 -34.69 -26.82
C LEU A 52 0.41 -34.25 -25.76
N ALA A 53 0.83 -34.18 -24.50
CA ALA A 53 -0.01 -33.67 -23.40
C ALA A 53 -0.38 -32.19 -23.62
N CYS A 54 0.53 -31.38 -24.13
CA CYS A 54 0.27 -29.98 -24.50
C CYS A 54 -0.79 -29.88 -25.61
N VAL A 55 -0.64 -30.67 -26.67
CA VAL A 55 -1.65 -30.70 -27.77
C VAL A 55 -3.01 -31.13 -27.25
N LYS A 56 -3.10 -32.20 -26.43
CA LYS A 56 -4.38 -32.65 -25.83
C LYS A 56 -5.06 -31.53 -25.04
N ARG A 57 -4.30 -30.77 -24.25
CA ARG A 57 -4.82 -29.64 -23.44
C ARG A 57 -5.31 -28.49 -24.32
N VAL A 58 -4.53 -28.08 -25.32
CA VAL A 58 -4.90 -27.01 -26.24
C VAL A 58 -6.14 -27.39 -27.07
N CYS A 59 -6.24 -28.63 -27.54
CA CYS A 59 -7.43 -29.11 -28.24
C CYS A 59 -8.66 -29.14 -27.36
N ALA A 60 -8.52 -29.47 -26.08
CA ALA A 60 -9.64 -29.44 -25.12
C ALA A 60 -10.11 -27.99 -24.84
N GLU A 61 -9.17 -27.04 -24.72
CA GLU A 61 -9.45 -25.62 -24.59
C GLU A 61 -10.13 -25.07 -25.85
N GLY A 62 -9.60 -25.37 -27.04
CA GLY A 62 -10.16 -24.96 -28.32
C GLY A 62 -11.57 -25.47 -28.58
N LYS A 63 -11.86 -26.74 -28.22
CA LYS A 63 -13.20 -27.30 -28.34
C LYS A 63 -14.22 -26.60 -27.42
N LYS A 64 -13.83 -26.17 -26.23
CA LYS A 64 -14.69 -25.40 -25.32
C LYS A 64 -14.99 -24.01 -25.87
N LEU A 65 -14.06 -23.42 -26.64
CA LEU A 65 -14.24 -22.13 -27.28
C LEU A 65 -15.18 -22.21 -28.49
N SER A 66 -15.18 -23.33 -29.24
CA SER A 66 -16.03 -23.55 -30.42
C SER A 66 -17.48 -23.96 -30.11
N VAL A 67 -17.78 -24.45 -28.91
CA VAL A 67 -19.15 -24.83 -28.49
C VAL A 67 -20.01 -23.62 -28.11
N GLY A 68 -19.41 -22.42 -27.93
CA GLY A 68 -20.11 -21.17 -27.59
C GLY A 68 -20.66 -20.38 -28.78
N GLU A 69 -20.48 -20.83 -30.03
CA GLU A 69 -20.77 -20.03 -31.25
C GLU A 69 -22.22 -20.06 -31.74
N ASN A 70 -23.19 -20.52 -30.95
CA ASN A 70 -24.60 -20.53 -31.36
C ASN A 70 -25.43 -19.35 -30.84
N GLN A 71 -24.84 -18.21 -30.52
CA GLN A 71 -25.58 -16.95 -30.31
C GLN A 71 -24.85 -15.77 -30.95
N LEU A 72 -25.63 -15.00 -31.74
CA LEU A 72 -25.30 -13.83 -32.52
C LEU A 72 -24.24 -12.89 -31.89
N ALA A 73 -23.20 -12.59 -32.68
CA ALA A 73 -22.35 -11.39 -32.59
C ALA A 73 -21.64 -11.14 -31.25
N ALA A 74 -20.70 -12.04 -30.89
CA ALA A 74 -19.62 -11.68 -29.98
C ALA A 74 -18.30 -12.15 -30.59
N GLU A 75 -17.25 -11.34 -30.47
CA GLU A 75 -15.88 -11.67 -30.94
C GLU A 75 -15.45 -13.07 -30.51
N PRO A 76 -14.75 -13.85 -31.36
CA PRO A 76 -14.37 -15.21 -31.02
C PRO A 76 -13.54 -15.23 -29.73
N SER A 77 -14.02 -15.95 -28.75
CA SER A 77 -13.35 -16.11 -27.46
C SER A 77 -11.91 -16.61 -27.67
N SER A 78 -10.93 -15.78 -27.36
CA SER A 78 -9.52 -16.07 -27.62
C SER A 78 -8.91 -16.98 -26.57
N PHE A 79 -7.98 -17.87 -26.98
CA PHE A 79 -7.15 -18.62 -26.03
C PHE A 79 -6.52 -17.70 -24.98
N LYS A 80 -6.55 -18.10 -23.72
CA LYS A 80 -5.95 -17.33 -22.62
C LYS A 80 -4.48 -17.69 -22.45
N SER A 81 -3.63 -16.68 -22.37
CA SER A 81 -2.24 -16.89 -21.92
C SER A 81 -2.23 -17.23 -20.44
N PRO A 82 -1.30 -18.08 -19.99
CA PRO A 82 -1.13 -18.31 -18.56
C PRO A 82 -0.83 -16.97 -17.89
N ARG A 83 -1.69 -16.55 -16.96
CA ARG A 83 -1.41 -15.38 -16.15
C ARG A 83 -0.33 -15.77 -15.14
N LYS A 84 0.70 -14.96 -15.00
CA LYS A 84 1.63 -15.06 -13.87
C LYS A 84 0.83 -14.88 -12.59
N THR A 85 0.39 -15.97 -11.97
CA THR A 85 -0.42 -15.98 -10.75
C THR A 85 0.42 -15.77 -9.48
N TYR A 86 1.74 -15.73 -9.60
CA TYR A 86 2.63 -15.52 -8.46
C TYR A 86 3.10 -14.06 -8.41
N LYS A 87 2.35 -13.20 -7.74
CA LYS A 87 2.99 -12.08 -7.06
C LYS A 87 3.77 -12.70 -5.90
N ARG A 88 5.08 -12.91 -6.08
CA ARG A 88 5.96 -13.21 -4.95
C ARG A 88 5.72 -12.12 -3.93
N ALA A 89 5.28 -12.50 -2.72
CA ALA A 89 5.26 -11.57 -1.60
C ALA A 89 6.70 -11.06 -1.44
N LYS A 90 6.91 -9.78 -1.72
CA LYS A 90 8.23 -9.15 -1.60
C LYS A 90 8.45 -8.84 -0.12
N HIS A 91 8.67 -9.88 0.69
CA HIS A 91 8.85 -9.79 2.15
C HIS A 91 9.89 -8.73 2.56
N MET A 92 10.92 -8.53 1.74
CA MET A 92 12.02 -7.62 2.02
C MET A 92 11.76 -6.16 1.62
N THR A 93 10.75 -5.89 0.81
CA THR A 93 10.44 -4.52 0.33
C THR A 93 9.05 -4.06 0.72
N ASN A 94 8.23 -4.94 1.30
CA ASN A 94 6.89 -4.63 1.78
C ASN A 94 6.94 -4.54 3.31
N LEU A 95 7.61 -3.50 3.80
CA LEU A 95 7.72 -3.16 5.21
C LEU A 95 6.36 -2.69 5.72
N ASP A 96 6.11 -2.88 7.01
CA ASP A 96 4.98 -2.24 7.68
C ASP A 96 5.28 -0.75 7.95
N ASP A 97 4.30 -0.01 8.43
CA ASP A 97 4.44 1.44 8.61
C ASP A 97 5.48 1.79 9.68
N PHE A 98 5.60 0.96 10.72
CA PHE A 98 6.62 1.11 11.73
C PHE A 98 8.04 0.93 11.17
N ASP A 99 8.28 -0.13 10.40
CA ASP A 99 9.59 -0.39 9.77
C ASP A 99 9.93 0.70 8.75
N ASN A 100 8.94 1.16 7.98
CA ASN A 100 9.10 2.29 7.06
C ASN A 100 9.54 3.55 7.78
N GLU A 101 9.01 3.79 8.97
CA GLU A 101 9.37 4.94 9.80
C GLU A 101 10.78 4.82 10.36
N VAL A 102 11.20 3.63 10.79
CA VAL A 102 12.59 3.39 11.20
C VAL A 102 13.57 3.73 10.06
N VAL A 103 13.20 3.37 8.80
CA VAL A 103 14.00 3.75 7.63
C VAL A 103 14.08 5.27 7.49
N ARG A 104 12.97 6.00 7.64
CA ARG A 104 12.96 7.48 7.55
C ARG A 104 13.85 8.12 8.60
N ARG A 105 13.66 7.76 9.86
CA ARG A 105 14.48 8.28 10.97
C ARG A 105 15.96 8.02 10.74
N THR A 106 16.30 6.85 10.22
CA THR A 106 17.69 6.52 9.90
C THR A 106 18.23 7.41 8.80
N VAL A 107 17.43 7.74 7.77
CA VAL A 107 17.84 8.71 6.73
C VAL A 107 18.05 10.10 7.33
N HIS A 108 17.11 10.56 8.16
CA HIS A 108 17.19 11.88 8.78
C HIS A 108 18.36 11.98 9.79
N SER A 109 18.64 10.93 10.58
CA SER A 109 19.75 10.94 11.51
C SER A 109 21.11 11.18 10.83
N PHE A 110 21.30 10.69 9.59
CA PHE A 110 22.50 10.99 8.83
C PHE A 110 22.66 12.47 8.51
N TYR A 111 21.55 13.17 8.23
CA TYR A 111 21.59 14.62 8.00
C TYR A 111 21.82 15.38 9.29
N ASP A 112 21.21 14.98 10.39
CA ASP A 112 21.41 15.58 11.72
C ASP A 112 22.89 15.46 12.17
N ASP A 113 23.55 14.35 11.81
CA ASP A 113 24.97 14.09 12.05
C ASP A 113 25.90 14.75 10.99
N GLY A 114 25.36 15.56 10.06
CA GLY A 114 26.13 16.18 8.97
C GLY A 114 26.71 15.19 7.96
N GLN A 115 26.17 13.99 7.88
CA GLN A 115 26.63 12.93 6.99
C GLN A 115 25.68 12.76 5.78
N TYR A 116 26.27 12.45 4.62
CA TYR A 116 25.48 12.11 3.45
C TYR A 116 24.96 10.67 3.53
N PRO A 117 23.62 10.44 3.55
CA PRO A 117 23.05 9.11 3.54
C PRO A 117 23.24 8.47 2.16
N THR A 118 23.82 7.28 2.15
CA THR A 118 23.84 6.43 0.95
C THR A 118 23.03 5.17 1.23
N SER A 119 22.50 4.53 0.19
CA SER A 119 21.72 3.29 0.39
C SER A 119 22.51 2.19 1.11
N ALA A 120 23.84 2.18 0.99
CA ALA A 120 24.73 1.27 1.71
C ALA A 120 24.84 1.63 3.21
N LYS A 121 25.06 2.92 3.54
CA LYS A 121 25.12 3.40 4.93
C LYS A 121 23.81 3.21 5.65
N ILE A 122 22.69 3.56 4.99
CA ILE A 122 21.33 3.36 5.54
C ILE A 122 21.09 1.87 5.81
N LEU A 123 21.46 0.99 4.88
CA LEU A 123 21.34 -0.46 5.06
C LEU A 123 22.16 -0.96 6.25
N GLY A 124 23.42 -0.50 6.40
CA GLY A 124 24.28 -0.85 7.53
C GLY A 124 23.68 -0.44 8.87
N ALA A 125 23.21 0.82 8.97
CA ALA A 125 22.58 1.33 10.18
C ALA A 125 21.27 0.59 10.54
N LEU A 126 20.48 0.17 9.53
CA LEU A 126 19.27 -0.61 9.76
C LEU A 126 19.57 -2.07 10.12
N HIS A 127 20.66 -2.61 9.64
CA HIS A 127 21.14 -3.94 10.03
C HIS A 127 21.48 -3.97 11.53
N GLU A 128 22.14 -2.92 12.02
CA GLU A 128 22.52 -2.79 13.43
C GLU A 128 21.31 -2.49 14.34
N LYS A 129 20.41 -1.59 13.91
CA LYS A 129 19.28 -1.12 14.73
C LYS A 129 18.07 -2.06 14.73
N ASN A 130 17.81 -2.75 13.63
CA ASN A 130 16.53 -3.45 13.43
C ASN A 130 16.69 -4.84 12.76
N ASN A 131 17.89 -5.39 12.68
CA ASN A 131 18.19 -6.68 12.02
C ASN A 131 17.59 -6.81 10.60
N TYR A 132 17.47 -5.70 9.88
CA TYR A 132 16.96 -5.71 8.52
C TYR A 132 17.94 -6.44 7.58
N SER A 133 17.54 -7.60 7.06
CA SER A 133 18.37 -8.49 6.25
C SER A 133 18.23 -8.29 4.73
N GLY A 134 17.65 -7.18 4.29
CA GLY A 134 17.45 -6.86 2.88
C GLY A 134 18.76 -6.51 2.15
N SER A 135 18.72 -6.59 0.82
CA SER A 135 19.82 -6.17 -0.04
C SER A 135 19.84 -4.66 -0.25
N GLN A 136 20.95 -4.13 -0.76
CA GLN A 136 21.03 -2.73 -1.15
C GLN A 136 20.00 -2.35 -2.25
N TRP A 137 19.67 -3.31 -3.15
CA TRP A 137 18.60 -3.13 -4.14
C TRP A 137 17.23 -2.99 -3.46
N SER A 138 16.93 -3.85 -2.48
CA SER A 138 15.70 -3.76 -1.70
C SER A 138 15.61 -2.42 -0.97
N MET A 139 16.72 -1.93 -0.39
CA MET A 139 16.78 -0.63 0.28
C MET A 139 16.49 0.53 -0.68
N ARG A 140 17.07 0.53 -1.87
CA ARG A 140 16.76 1.56 -2.90
C ARG A 140 15.28 1.54 -3.29
N HIS A 141 14.68 0.35 -3.35
CA HIS A 141 13.26 0.22 -3.66
C HIS A 141 12.38 0.78 -2.53
N ILE A 142 12.71 0.49 -1.26
CA ILE A 142 12.04 1.05 -0.09
C ILE A 142 12.16 2.58 -0.08
N LEU A 143 13.34 3.13 -0.25
CA LEU A 143 13.56 4.57 -0.29
C LEU A 143 12.70 5.25 -1.37
N ARG A 144 12.58 4.65 -2.57
CA ARG A 144 11.69 5.15 -3.62
C ARG A 144 10.22 5.09 -3.23
N SER A 145 9.76 3.99 -2.60
CA SER A 145 8.39 3.86 -2.12
C SER A 145 8.07 4.88 -1.01
N LEU A 146 9.07 5.23 -0.21
CA LEU A 146 9.01 6.28 0.81
C LEU A 146 9.15 7.71 0.23
N ASN A 147 9.19 7.83 -1.10
CA ASN A 147 9.30 9.09 -1.83
C ASN A 147 10.65 9.82 -1.70
N PHE A 148 11.70 9.17 -1.22
CA PHE A 148 13.03 9.71 -1.33
C PHE A 148 13.53 9.61 -2.77
N LYS A 149 14.12 10.69 -3.30
CA LYS A 149 14.67 10.75 -4.65
C LYS A 149 16.14 11.18 -4.62
N TYR A 150 16.95 10.56 -5.45
CA TYR A 150 18.29 11.08 -5.73
C TYR A 150 18.16 12.30 -6.62
N LYS A 151 18.67 13.44 -6.16
CA LYS A 151 18.73 14.67 -6.95
C LYS A 151 20.18 15.12 -7.12
N LYS A 152 20.45 15.79 -8.23
CA LYS A 152 21.73 16.46 -8.46
C LYS A 152 21.72 17.75 -7.65
N CYS A 153 22.76 17.98 -6.83
CA CYS A 153 22.93 19.27 -6.15
C CYS A 153 23.60 20.30 -7.09
N ASN A 154 23.55 21.57 -6.70
CA ASN A 154 24.05 22.68 -7.51
C ASN A 154 25.53 22.54 -7.91
N ASP A 155 26.34 21.78 -7.15
CA ASP A 155 27.74 21.47 -7.41
C ASP A 155 27.95 20.17 -8.24
N GLY A 156 26.89 19.62 -8.81
CA GLY A 156 26.96 18.40 -9.61
C GLY A 156 26.87 17.08 -8.82
N ARG A 157 26.85 17.14 -7.49
CA ARG A 157 26.68 15.94 -6.66
C ARG A 157 25.22 15.54 -6.55
N LYS A 158 24.93 14.24 -6.48
CA LYS A 158 23.59 13.70 -6.22
C LYS A 158 23.42 13.44 -4.73
N PHE A 159 22.28 13.81 -4.16
CA PHE A 159 21.94 13.52 -2.77
C PHE A 159 20.49 13.02 -2.66
N LEU A 160 20.19 12.29 -1.58
CA LEU A 160 18.88 11.78 -1.29
C LEU A 160 18.05 12.85 -0.59
N MET A 161 16.85 13.14 -1.09
CA MET A 161 15.95 14.14 -0.49
C MET A 161 14.55 13.57 -0.31
N GLU A 162 13.90 14.00 0.74
CA GLU A 162 12.46 13.80 0.92
C GLU A 162 11.67 14.76 0.01
N ARG A 163 10.44 14.34 -0.40
CA ARG A 163 9.59 15.24 -1.20
C ARG A 163 9.15 16.46 -0.40
N ASN A 164 9.28 17.65 -0.99
CA ASN A 164 8.86 18.91 -0.36
C ASN A 164 7.41 18.89 0.15
N GLY A 165 6.49 18.20 -0.55
CA GLY A 165 5.10 18.08 -0.11
C GLY A 165 4.94 17.31 1.21
N ILE A 166 5.82 16.33 1.48
CA ILE A 166 5.81 15.57 2.74
C ILE A 166 6.37 16.42 3.86
N VAL A 167 7.50 17.10 3.62
CA VAL A 167 8.09 18.06 4.56
C VAL A 167 7.08 19.13 4.93
N CYS A 168 6.41 19.73 3.94
CA CYS A 168 5.38 20.75 4.17
C CYS A 168 4.21 20.21 5.01
N SER A 169 3.76 18.97 4.75
CA SER A 169 2.68 18.34 5.53
C SER A 169 3.12 18.09 6.97
N ARG A 170 4.38 17.66 7.18
CA ARG A 170 4.97 17.46 8.51
C ARG A 170 5.04 18.77 9.28
N VAL A 171 5.60 19.82 8.70
CA VAL A 171 5.71 21.12 9.35
C VAL A 171 4.32 21.69 9.69
N LYS A 172 3.34 21.59 8.80
CA LYS A 172 1.96 22.02 9.07
C LYS A 172 1.37 21.27 10.27
N PHE A 173 1.53 19.95 10.33
CA PHE A 173 1.05 19.14 11.45
C PHE A 173 1.72 19.56 12.75
N LEU A 174 3.05 19.65 12.77
CA LEU A 174 3.81 20.01 13.97
C LEU A 174 3.44 21.42 14.48
N ARG A 175 3.29 22.39 13.56
CA ARG A 175 2.83 23.75 13.92
C ARG A 175 1.42 23.72 14.52
N LYS A 176 0.51 22.94 13.94
CA LYS A 176 -0.88 22.84 14.44
C LYS A 176 -0.92 22.22 15.83
N MET A 177 -0.19 21.13 16.07
CA MET A 177 -0.10 20.50 17.38
C MET A 177 0.55 21.41 18.43
N ASN A 178 1.60 22.16 18.04
CA ASN A 178 2.24 23.14 18.91
C ASN A 178 1.34 24.34 19.21
N GLU A 179 0.49 24.75 18.27
CA GLU A 179 -0.54 25.80 18.46
C GLU A 179 -1.53 25.40 19.57
N PHE A 180 -2.04 24.17 19.57
CA PHE A 180 -2.91 23.67 20.63
C PHE A 180 -2.24 23.73 22.02
N ARG A 181 -0.96 23.31 22.10
CA ARG A 181 -0.20 23.36 23.36
C ARG A 181 0.01 24.81 23.83
N ARG A 182 0.40 25.71 22.93
CA ARG A 182 0.66 27.12 23.27
C ARG A 182 -0.60 27.87 23.68
N ASN A 183 -1.73 27.54 23.07
CA ASN A 183 -3.01 28.17 23.40
C ASN A 183 -3.66 27.54 24.63
N ASN A 184 -3.00 26.58 25.31
CA ASN A 184 -3.55 25.80 26.40
C ASN A 184 -4.95 25.23 26.05
N ASP A 185 -5.09 24.68 24.85
CA ASP A 185 -6.34 24.03 24.44
C ASP A 185 -6.61 22.84 25.35
N THR A 186 -7.73 22.87 26.04
CA THR A 186 -8.09 21.86 27.03
C THR A 186 -8.79 20.65 26.44
N ARG A 187 -9.10 20.67 25.13
CA ARG A 187 -9.76 19.55 24.45
C ARG A 187 -8.85 18.33 24.43
N PRO A 188 -9.34 17.15 24.83
CA PRO A 188 -8.56 15.93 24.72
C PRO A 188 -8.17 15.63 23.27
N ILE A 189 -6.94 15.15 23.08
CA ILE A 189 -6.49 14.68 21.78
C ILE A 189 -6.73 13.17 21.73
N VAL A 190 -7.57 12.75 20.80
CA VAL A 190 -7.92 11.33 20.56
C VAL A 190 -7.19 10.85 19.32
N TYR A 191 -6.40 9.81 19.48
CA TYR A 191 -5.65 9.15 18.43
C TYR A 191 -6.35 7.86 18.04
N LEU A 192 -6.46 7.62 16.74
CA LEU A 192 -7.05 6.38 16.22
C LEU A 192 -6.17 5.73 15.16
N ASP A 193 -6.30 4.41 15.04
CA ASP A 193 -5.57 3.63 14.05
C ASP A 193 -6.12 2.20 13.96
N GLU A 194 -5.71 1.46 12.94
CA GLU A 194 -5.98 0.05 12.73
C GLU A 194 -4.72 -0.77 12.63
N ILE A 195 -4.76 -1.91 13.30
CA ILE A 195 -3.70 -2.91 13.14
C ILE A 195 -4.26 -4.27 12.71
N TRP A 196 -3.35 -5.11 12.26
CA TRP A 196 -3.61 -6.54 12.14
C TRP A 196 -2.68 -7.35 13.04
N VAL A 197 -3.24 -8.44 13.58
CA VAL A 197 -2.50 -9.46 14.29
C VAL A 197 -2.57 -10.76 13.50
N ASN A 198 -1.42 -11.32 13.15
CA ASN A 198 -1.36 -12.57 12.43
C ASN A 198 -1.58 -13.76 13.37
N GLN A 199 -2.24 -14.81 12.89
CA GLN A 199 -2.48 -16.04 13.64
C GLN A 199 -1.20 -16.66 14.21
N ASN A 200 -0.13 -16.63 13.43
CA ASN A 200 1.17 -17.19 13.81
C ASN A 200 2.13 -16.11 14.39
N HIS A 201 1.58 -15.00 14.93
CA HIS A 201 2.37 -13.95 15.53
C HIS A 201 3.05 -14.45 16.81
N THR A 202 4.37 -14.38 16.87
CA THR A 202 5.20 -14.85 17.99
C THR A 202 6.48 -14.02 18.11
N LEU A 203 7.22 -14.23 19.18
CA LEU A 203 8.51 -13.60 19.38
C LEU A 203 9.51 -14.07 18.31
N GLY A 204 10.27 -13.13 17.73
CA GLY A 204 11.25 -13.42 16.71
C GLY A 204 12.53 -14.11 17.19
N HIS A 205 12.81 -14.05 18.51
CA HIS A 205 14.01 -14.58 19.12
C HIS A 205 13.65 -15.35 20.39
N ILE A 206 14.23 -16.53 20.54
CA ILE A 206 14.11 -17.39 21.70
C ILE A 206 15.49 -17.92 22.09
N TRP A 207 15.68 -18.23 23.37
CA TRP A 207 16.84 -18.97 23.82
C TRP A 207 16.70 -20.44 23.42
N GLN A 208 17.67 -20.97 22.71
CA GLN A 208 17.73 -22.39 22.34
C GLN A 208 19.07 -22.99 22.75
N ASN A 209 19.08 -24.31 23.01
CA ASN A 209 20.33 -25.07 23.19
C ASN A 209 21.06 -25.24 21.85
N SER A 210 22.32 -25.68 21.91
CA SER A 210 23.16 -25.91 20.72
C SER A 210 22.55 -26.94 19.72
N ASP A 211 21.71 -27.83 20.23
CA ASP A 211 21.14 -28.93 19.42
C ASP A 211 19.79 -28.56 18.78
N ASN A 212 19.30 -27.36 19.01
CA ASN A 212 18.01 -26.84 18.51
C ASN A 212 16.81 -27.77 18.81
N THR A 213 16.84 -28.48 19.93
CA THR A 213 15.81 -29.47 20.31
C THR A 213 14.69 -28.88 21.14
N GLU A 214 14.85 -27.67 21.66
CA GLU A 214 13.91 -26.99 22.53
C GLU A 214 13.19 -25.85 21.79
N GLY A 215 11.97 -25.53 22.21
CA GLY A 215 11.15 -24.44 21.69
C GLY A 215 9.81 -24.90 21.15
N LEU A 216 8.93 -23.93 20.97
CA LEU A 216 7.60 -24.16 20.36
C LEU A 216 7.73 -24.34 18.86
N LYS A 217 7.00 -25.33 18.30
CA LYS A 217 6.88 -25.48 16.85
C LYS A 217 5.93 -24.41 16.33
N VAL A 218 6.47 -23.39 15.68
CA VAL A 218 5.71 -22.31 15.06
C VAL A 218 5.33 -22.72 13.65
N PRO A 219 4.05 -22.59 13.26
CA PRO A 219 3.61 -22.85 11.90
C PRO A 219 4.28 -21.92 10.89
N ILE A 220 4.61 -22.44 9.71
CA ILE A 220 5.23 -21.66 8.64
C ILE A 220 4.21 -20.64 8.07
N GLY A 221 4.62 -19.38 7.91
CA GLY A 221 3.81 -18.31 7.33
C GLY A 221 3.02 -17.52 8.37
N LYS A 222 2.27 -16.53 7.91
CA LYS A 222 1.55 -15.58 8.80
C LYS A 222 0.21 -16.14 9.31
N GLY A 223 -0.36 -17.13 8.64
CA GLY A 223 -1.70 -17.66 8.95
C GLY A 223 -2.81 -16.64 8.63
N GLY A 224 -3.97 -16.83 9.26
CA GLY A 224 -5.09 -15.89 9.20
C GLY A 224 -4.75 -14.56 9.87
N ARG A 225 -5.60 -13.54 9.66
CA ARG A 225 -5.40 -12.19 10.23
C ARG A 225 -6.62 -11.75 11.00
N LEU A 226 -6.37 -11.10 12.13
CA LEU A 226 -7.35 -10.36 12.92
C LEU A 226 -7.10 -8.87 12.69
N ILE A 227 -8.14 -8.13 12.37
CA ILE A 227 -8.11 -6.67 12.26
C ILE A 227 -8.63 -6.10 13.57
N VAL A 228 -7.91 -5.12 14.11
CA VAL A 228 -8.28 -4.37 15.30
C VAL A 228 -8.28 -2.89 14.94
N CYS A 229 -9.39 -2.20 15.21
CA CYS A 229 -9.52 -0.76 15.11
C CYS A 229 -9.93 -0.22 16.46
N HIS A 230 -9.27 0.81 16.93
CA HIS A 230 -9.56 1.45 18.22
C HIS A 230 -9.13 2.91 18.23
N ALA A 231 -9.58 3.64 19.24
CA ALA A 231 -9.20 5.02 19.50
C ALA A 231 -8.91 5.21 21.00
N GLY A 232 -8.05 6.16 21.32
CA GLY A 232 -7.75 6.48 22.72
C GLY A 232 -7.02 7.82 22.86
N SER A 233 -6.84 8.22 24.11
CA SER A 233 -6.21 9.49 24.48
C SER A 233 -5.23 9.29 25.63
N PRO A 234 -4.12 10.06 25.67
CA PRO A 234 -3.25 10.12 26.82
C PRO A 234 -3.96 10.52 28.12
N SER A 235 -5.07 11.28 28.04
CA SER A 235 -5.79 11.79 29.20
C SER A 235 -6.74 10.78 29.84
N PHE A 236 -7.35 9.85 29.07
CA PHE A 236 -8.35 8.93 29.60
C PHE A 236 -8.19 7.45 29.17
N GLY A 237 -7.18 7.14 28.35
CA GLY A 237 -6.97 5.79 27.84
C GLY A 237 -7.82 5.49 26.60
N PHE A 238 -8.21 4.23 26.38
CA PHE A 238 -9.09 3.87 25.27
C PHE A 238 -10.49 4.48 25.39
N VAL A 239 -11.04 4.93 24.26
CA VAL A 239 -12.45 5.37 24.17
C VAL A 239 -13.35 4.17 24.46
N LYS A 240 -14.26 4.32 25.42
CA LYS A 240 -15.22 3.27 25.81
C LYS A 240 -16.05 2.84 24.59
N ASN A 241 -16.33 1.55 24.47
CA ASN A 241 -17.17 0.95 23.43
C ASN A 241 -16.73 1.24 21.96
N SER A 242 -15.50 1.69 21.75
CA SER A 242 -14.98 1.95 20.38
C SER A 242 -14.11 0.82 19.82
N LYS A 243 -13.94 -0.26 20.57
CA LYS A 243 -13.15 -1.43 20.15
C LYS A 243 -13.85 -2.18 19.01
N LEU A 244 -13.21 -2.30 17.85
CA LEU A 244 -13.67 -3.11 16.73
C LEU A 244 -12.64 -4.20 16.43
N VAL A 245 -13.04 -5.47 16.55
CA VAL A 245 -12.18 -6.63 16.29
C VAL A 245 -12.91 -7.61 15.38
N PHE A 246 -12.31 -8.00 14.26
CA PHE A 246 -12.90 -8.96 13.34
C PHE A 246 -11.86 -9.75 12.55
N ARG A 247 -12.25 -10.96 12.10
CA ARG A 247 -11.37 -11.85 11.34
C ARG A 247 -11.43 -11.53 9.85
N CYS A 248 -10.25 -11.51 9.20
CA CYS A 248 -10.21 -11.50 7.74
C CYS A 248 -10.70 -12.83 7.19
N LYS A 249 -11.62 -12.83 6.21
CA LYS A 249 -12.08 -14.04 5.55
C LYS A 249 -10.93 -14.66 4.74
N SER A 250 -10.65 -15.95 4.98
CA SER A 250 -9.68 -16.71 4.19
C SER A 250 -10.17 -16.84 2.74
N GLY A 251 -9.31 -16.52 1.76
CA GLY A 251 -9.61 -16.72 0.34
C GLY A 251 -9.61 -15.49 -0.55
N SER A 252 -9.63 -14.28 -0.03
CA SER A 252 -9.36 -13.10 -0.83
C SER A 252 -7.86 -12.83 -0.84
N GLN A 253 -7.21 -12.89 -2.01
CA GLN A 253 -5.87 -12.31 -2.24
C GLN A 253 -5.89 -10.77 -2.11
N ALA A 254 -7.02 -10.22 -1.77
CA ALA A 254 -7.22 -8.83 -1.44
C ALA A 254 -6.62 -8.59 -0.05
N GLY A 255 -5.65 -7.70 0.02
CA GLY A 255 -5.01 -7.31 1.27
C GLY A 255 -6.00 -6.70 2.27
N TYR A 256 -5.49 -6.29 3.41
CA TYR A 256 -6.15 -5.59 4.51
C TYR A 256 -7.31 -4.66 4.10
N HIS A 257 -7.13 -3.83 3.06
CA HIS A 257 -8.12 -2.88 2.57
C HIS A 257 -9.38 -3.50 1.91
N SER A 258 -9.41 -4.82 1.69
CA SER A 258 -10.59 -5.46 1.09
C SER A 258 -11.71 -5.75 2.10
N GLN A 259 -11.41 -5.69 3.39
CA GLN A 259 -12.39 -5.94 4.45
C GLN A 259 -12.69 -4.70 5.30
N MET A 260 -11.68 -3.87 5.61
CA MET A 260 -11.89 -2.53 6.11
C MET A 260 -12.17 -1.62 4.89
N ASN A 261 -13.36 -1.10 4.78
CA ASN A 261 -13.77 -0.20 3.70
C ASN A 261 -14.34 1.10 4.28
N ALA A 262 -14.51 2.11 3.43
CA ALA A 262 -14.98 3.43 3.84
C ALA A 262 -16.31 3.39 4.60
N THR A 263 -17.23 2.48 4.24
CA THR A 263 -18.54 2.36 4.89
C THR A 263 -18.42 1.79 6.29
N VAL A 264 -17.65 0.71 6.47
CA VAL A 264 -17.42 0.09 7.78
C VAL A 264 -16.69 1.05 8.69
N PHE A 265 -15.63 1.70 8.19
CA PHE A 265 -14.87 2.66 8.95
C PHE A 265 -15.71 3.88 9.33
N GLN A 266 -16.47 4.45 8.40
CA GLN A 266 -17.35 5.58 8.68
C GLN A 266 -18.37 5.27 9.78
N LYS A 267 -18.99 4.08 9.75
CA LYS A 267 -19.92 3.66 10.80
C LYS A 267 -19.23 3.59 12.15
N TRP A 268 -18.10 2.87 12.21
CA TRP A 268 -17.30 2.77 13.42
C TRP A 268 -16.85 4.15 13.95
N PHE A 269 -16.44 5.05 13.05
CA PHE A 269 -16.01 6.40 13.39
C PHE A 269 -17.12 7.22 14.02
N ILE A 270 -18.32 7.18 13.46
CA ILE A 270 -19.50 7.87 14.01
C ILE A 270 -19.85 7.29 15.40
N ASP A 271 -19.85 5.97 15.53
CA ASP A 271 -20.13 5.31 16.82
C ASP A 271 -19.06 5.69 17.86
N MET A 272 -17.79 5.76 17.47
CA MET A 272 -16.69 6.19 18.33
C MET A 272 -16.83 7.65 18.76
N LEU A 273 -17.13 8.57 17.85
CA LEU A 273 -17.37 9.98 18.17
C LEU A 273 -18.55 10.15 19.15
N GLY A 274 -19.62 9.35 18.99
CA GLY A 274 -20.75 9.34 19.91
C GLY A 274 -20.44 8.90 21.35
N ASN A 275 -19.30 8.23 21.57
CA ASN A 275 -18.84 7.84 22.90
C ASN A 275 -17.89 8.86 23.56
N LEU A 276 -17.59 9.97 22.90
CA LEU A 276 -16.80 11.07 23.46
C LEU A 276 -17.71 12.01 24.25
N GLU A 277 -17.32 12.30 25.47
CA GLU A 277 -18.15 13.10 26.42
C GLU A 277 -18.00 14.61 26.20
N GLU A 278 -16.96 15.05 25.50
CA GLU A 278 -16.63 16.46 25.26
C GLU A 278 -16.01 16.67 23.87
N PRO A 279 -15.97 17.91 23.37
CA PRO A 279 -15.27 18.23 22.13
C PRO A 279 -13.82 17.79 22.17
N CYS A 280 -13.37 17.05 21.16
CA CYS A 280 -12.02 16.50 21.08
C CYS A 280 -11.33 16.89 19.77
N ILE A 281 -10.01 16.81 19.79
CA ILE A 281 -9.16 16.85 18.59
C ILE A 281 -8.88 15.41 18.17
N ILE A 282 -9.31 15.04 16.97
CA ILE A 282 -9.17 13.67 16.46
C ILE A 282 -7.95 13.60 15.52
N VAL A 283 -6.96 12.82 15.89
CA VAL A 283 -5.75 12.62 15.07
C VAL A 283 -5.85 11.28 14.34
N MET A 284 -5.78 11.31 13.00
CA MET A 284 -5.86 10.13 12.16
C MET A 284 -4.93 10.23 10.95
N ASP A 285 -4.61 9.10 10.33
CA ASP A 285 -3.81 9.04 9.12
C ASP A 285 -4.61 9.38 7.84
N ASN A 286 -3.97 9.27 6.68
CA ASN A 286 -4.56 9.54 5.37
C ASN A 286 -4.82 8.27 4.55
N ALA A 287 -5.17 7.15 5.19
CA ALA A 287 -5.57 5.96 4.45
C ALA A 287 -6.69 6.25 3.44
N THR A 288 -6.74 5.50 2.35
CA THR A 288 -7.68 5.76 1.25
C THR A 288 -9.15 5.78 1.71
N TYR A 289 -9.51 4.91 2.64
CA TYR A 289 -10.86 4.83 3.20
C TYR A 289 -11.14 5.88 4.30
N HIS A 290 -10.09 6.50 4.88
CA HIS A 290 -10.23 7.70 5.73
C HIS A 290 -10.39 8.97 4.90
N SER A 291 -9.90 8.97 3.67
CA SER A 291 -9.79 10.14 2.81
C SER A 291 -10.87 10.20 1.73
N THR A 292 -12.06 9.65 2.01
CA THR A 292 -13.23 9.77 1.13
C THR A 292 -13.66 11.25 1.06
N LEU A 293 -13.73 11.76 -0.17
CA LEU A 293 -14.11 13.15 -0.41
C LEU A 293 -15.62 13.33 -0.23
N THR A 294 -16.03 14.50 0.23
CA THR A 294 -17.46 14.88 0.33
C THR A 294 -18.12 14.98 -1.04
N GLU A 295 -17.36 15.37 -2.04
CA GLU A 295 -17.81 15.53 -3.41
C GLU A 295 -17.07 14.60 -4.35
N GLU A 296 -17.77 14.12 -5.38
CA GLU A 296 -17.15 13.35 -6.45
C GLU A 296 -16.56 14.29 -7.49
N TYR A 297 -15.27 14.11 -7.76
CA TYR A 297 -14.55 14.85 -8.80
C TYR A 297 -14.45 14.01 -10.08
N PRO A 298 -14.48 14.67 -11.27
CA PRO A 298 -14.26 13.97 -12.53
C PRO A 298 -12.97 13.17 -12.54
N LYS A 299 -13.06 11.86 -12.84
CA LYS A 299 -11.92 10.95 -12.91
C LYS A 299 -11.20 11.08 -14.26
N ALA A 300 -10.02 10.48 -14.38
CA ALA A 300 -9.23 10.51 -15.61
C ALA A 300 -9.95 9.91 -16.84
N ASN A 301 -10.96 9.06 -16.64
CA ASN A 301 -11.77 8.47 -17.70
C ASN A 301 -13.13 9.16 -17.92
N THR A 302 -13.42 10.26 -17.22
CA THR A 302 -14.68 11.02 -17.39
C THR A 302 -14.71 11.71 -18.77
N GLN A 303 -15.85 11.68 -19.43
CA GLN A 303 -16.03 12.29 -20.74
C GLN A 303 -15.96 13.83 -20.68
N LYS A 304 -15.58 14.48 -21.81
CA LYS A 304 -15.43 15.95 -21.87
C LYS A 304 -16.68 16.69 -21.44
N ALA A 305 -17.86 16.24 -21.88
CA ALA A 305 -19.14 16.87 -21.56
C ALA A 305 -19.44 16.86 -20.04
N ASP A 306 -19.16 15.75 -19.37
CA ASP A 306 -19.37 15.62 -17.93
C ASP A 306 -18.38 16.49 -17.13
N VAL A 307 -17.13 16.61 -17.61
CA VAL A 307 -16.13 17.51 -17.02
C VAL A 307 -16.57 18.96 -17.15
N GLN A 308 -17.07 19.36 -18.33
CA GLN A 308 -17.59 20.72 -18.59
C GLN A 308 -18.80 21.02 -17.70
N LYS A 309 -19.74 20.08 -17.58
CA LYS A 309 -20.90 20.22 -16.70
C LYS A 309 -20.46 20.42 -15.23
N TRP A 310 -19.52 19.60 -14.75
CA TRP A 310 -19.01 19.73 -13.37
C TRP A 310 -18.33 21.09 -13.15
N LEU A 311 -17.53 21.60 -14.10
CA LEU A 311 -16.89 22.91 -14.00
C LEU A 311 -17.94 24.03 -13.98
N GLN A 312 -19.01 23.90 -14.78
CA GLN A 312 -20.12 24.84 -14.80
C GLN A 312 -20.88 24.85 -13.47
N ASP A 313 -21.16 23.67 -12.89
CA ASP A 313 -21.80 23.53 -11.58
C ASP A 313 -20.95 24.17 -10.46
N LYS A 314 -19.61 24.21 -10.64
CA LYS A 314 -18.66 24.87 -9.74
C LYS A 314 -18.39 26.34 -10.06
N SER A 315 -19.09 26.91 -11.04
CA SER A 315 -18.87 28.29 -11.50
C SER A 315 -17.41 28.57 -11.92
N VAL A 316 -16.76 27.59 -12.50
CA VAL A 316 -15.40 27.72 -13.06
C VAL A 316 -15.50 28.01 -14.53
N ASP A 317 -15.01 29.16 -14.96
CA ASP A 317 -15.02 29.59 -16.34
C ASP A 317 -14.14 28.69 -17.23
N PHE A 318 -14.69 28.28 -18.38
CA PHE A 318 -13.96 27.55 -19.41
C PHE A 318 -14.49 27.92 -20.80
N SER A 319 -13.62 27.77 -21.79
CA SER A 319 -14.00 27.95 -23.21
C SER A 319 -14.48 26.63 -23.81
N PRO A 320 -15.51 26.64 -24.68
CA PRO A 320 -15.98 25.46 -25.40
C PRO A 320 -14.89 24.78 -26.26
N VAL A 321 -13.89 25.53 -26.70
CA VAL A 321 -12.78 25.05 -27.51
C VAL A 321 -11.66 24.41 -26.70
N GLU A 322 -11.65 24.54 -25.37
CA GLU A 322 -10.64 23.92 -24.51
C GLU A 322 -10.61 22.41 -24.66
N THR A 323 -9.42 21.87 -24.65
CA THR A 323 -9.19 20.43 -24.71
C THR A 323 -9.57 19.76 -23.38
N LEU A 324 -9.79 18.44 -23.40
CA LEU A 324 -10.08 17.68 -22.18
C LEU A 324 -8.92 17.77 -21.16
N SER A 325 -7.68 17.95 -21.63
CA SER A 325 -6.51 18.11 -20.78
C SER A 325 -6.55 19.42 -20.01
N GLU A 326 -6.86 20.53 -20.68
CA GLU A 326 -7.00 21.85 -20.06
C GLU A 326 -8.14 21.89 -19.02
N LEU A 327 -9.28 21.29 -19.38
CA LEU A 327 -10.42 21.18 -18.46
C LEU A 327 -10.06 20.35 -17.20
N ARG A 328 -9.32 19.26 -17.37
CA ARG A 328 -8.85 18.45 -16.24
C ARG A 328 -7.87 19.18 -15.34
N GLU A 329 -7.04 20.06 -15.89
CA GLU A 329 -6.14 20.88 -15.06
C GLU A 329 -6.96 21.88 -14.22
N LYS A 330 -8.02 22.48 -14.79
CA LYS A 330 -8.97 23.33 -14.03
C LYS A 330 -9.66 22.54 -12.90
N VAL A 331 -10.12 21.31 -13.19
CA VAL A 331 -10.68 20.42 -12.16
C VAL A 331 -9.67 20.18 -11.04
N LYS A 332 -8.41 19.90 -11.39
CA LYS A 332 -7.33 19.64 -10.41
C LYS A 332 -7.05 20.87 -9.53
N LEU A 333 -6.99 22.04 -10.13
CA LEU A 333 -6.79 23.30 -9.38
C LEU A 333 -7.97 23.59 -8.43
N THR A 334 -9.21 23.36 -8.87
CA THR A 334 -10.42 23.52 -8.05
C THR A 334 -10.41 22.51 -6.90
N MET A 335 -10.10 21.26 -7.18
CA MET A 335 -9.99 20.20 -6.18
C MET A 335 -8.94 20.52 -5.10
N LEU A 336 -7.79 21.07 -5.47
CA LEU A 336 -6.73 21.43 -4.50
C LEU A 336 -7.15 22.55 -3.55
N LYS A 337 -8.02 23.45 -3.99
CA LYS A 337 -8.52 24.58 -3.17
C LYS A 337 -9.65 24.16 -2.22
N GLU A 338 -10.52 23.25 -2.66
CA GLU A 338 -11.79 22.94 -1.98
C GLU A 338 -11.86 21.50 -1.44
N LYS A 339 -10.74 20.80 -1.35
CA LYS A 339 -10.70 19.40 -0.94
C LYS A 339 -11.19 19.23 0.49
N LYS A 340 -12.39 18.67 0.64
CA LYS A 340 -13.01 18.35 1.92
C LYS A 340 -13.21 16.85 2.06
N TYR A 341 -12.92 16.32 3.23
CA TYR A 341 -13.10 14.91 3.54
C TYR A 341 -14.39 14.68 4.33
N LYS A 342 -15.11 13.64 3.97
CA LYS A 342 -16.39 13.29 4.55
C LYS A 342 -16.32 13.06 6.07
N LEU A 343 -15.26 12.40 6.54
CA LEU A 343 -15.08 12.16 7.98
C LEU A 343 -14.80 13.43 8.76
N ASP A 344 -14.06 14.38 8.17
CA ASP A 344 -13.75 15.67 8.81
C ASP A 344 -15.01 16.49 8.99
N GLU A 345 -15.90 16.51 7.98
CA GLU A 345 -17.20 17.19 8.06
C GLU A 345 -18.12 16.53 9.10
N ILE A 346 -18.15 15.20 9.17
CA ILE A 346 -18.94 14.45 10.18
C ILE A 346 -18.42 14.81 11.59
N ALA A 347 -17.11 14.77 11.81
CA ALA A 347 -16.53 15.12 13.10
C ALA A 347 -16.85 16.56 13.48
N LEU A 348 -16.76 17.51 12.55
CA LEU A 348 -17.07 18.90 12.77
C LEU A 348 -18.55 19.10 13.16
N GLN A 349 -19.48 18.40 12.48
CA GLN A 349 -20.92 18.44 12.82
C GLN A 349 -21.21 17.90 14.23
N MET A 350 -20.37 16.97 14.72
CA MET A 350 -20.46 16.42 16.07
C MET A 350 -19.65 17.21 17.11
N GLY A 351 -19.04 18.34 16.72
CA GLY A 351 -18.31 19.23 17.62
C GLY A 351 -16.83 18.90 17.80
N HIS A 352 -16.26 18.04 16.97
CA HIS A 352 -14.86 17.62 17.02
C HIS A 352 -14.05 18.21 15.87
N GLU A 353 -12.73 18.33 16.06
CA GLU A 353 -11.79 18.81 15.03
C GLU A 353 -10.88 17.67 14.58
N VAL A 354 -10.75 17.44 13.26
CA VAL A 354 -9.85 16.43 12.73
C VAL A 354 -8.50 17.03 12.32
N VAL A 355 -7.42 16.43 12.78
CA VAL A 355 -6.05 16.74 12.39
C VAL A 355 -5.45 15.53 11.70
N ARG A 356 -5.00 15.70 10.45
CA ARG A 356 -4.44 14.62 9.64
C ARG A 356 -2.95 14.49 9.88
N LEU A 357 -2.50 13.26 10.21
CA LEU A 357 -1.08 12.93 10.31
C LEU A 357 -0.37 13.20 8.96
N PRO A 358 0.86 13.70 8.98
CA PRO A 358 1.64 13.79 7.76
C PRO A 358 1.91 12.38 7.22
N PRO A 359 1.90 12.20 5.89
CA PRO A 359 2.15 10.89 5.29
C PRO A 359 3.46 10.29 5.81
N TYR A 360 3.41 9.02 6.20
CA TYR A 360 4.56 8.24 6.66
C TYR A 360 5.19 8.67 8.00
N HIS A 361 4.48 9.41 8.83
CA HIS A 361 4.97 9.86 10.14
C HIS A 361 4.10 9.29 11.27
N CYS A 362 4.05 7.96 11.35
CA CYS A 362 3.31 7.26 12.40
C CYS A 362 3.89 7.47 13.81
N GLN A 363 5.18 7.93 13.93
CA GLN A 363 5.80 8.24 15.22
C GLN A 363 5.10 9.35 16.02
N TYR A 364 4.27 10.15 15.36
CA TYR A 364 3.47 11.18 16.02
C TYR A 364 2.14 10.64 16.57
N ASN A 365 1.86 9.36 16.34
CA ASN A 365 0.64 8.70 16.80
C ASN A 365 0.95 7.74 17.96
N PRO A 366 0.61 8.08 19.22
CA PRO A 366 0.93 7.24 20.38
C PRO A 366 0.26 5.86 20.34
N ILE A 367 -0.82 5.68 19.61
CA ILE A 367 -1.51 4.39 19.48
C ILE A 367 -0.60 3.32 18.84
N GLU A 368 0.36 3.72 18.02
CA GLU A 368 1.34 2.79 17.43
C GLU A 368 2.23 2.13 18.50
N LEU A 369 2.58 2.88 19.55
CA LEU A 369 3.31 2.34 20.71
C LEU A 369 2.41 1.44 21.55
N ILE A 370 1.14 1.78 21.69
CA ILE A 370 0.13 0.91 22.32
C ILE A 370 -0.01 -0.39 21.53
N TRP A 371 -0.06 -0.33 20.20
CA TRP A 371 -0.08 -1.52 19.34
C TRP A 371 1.15 -2.41 19.50
N ALA A 372 2.32 -1.81 19.66
CA ALA A 372 3.56 -2.57 19.94
C ALA A 372 3.45 -3.34 21.26
N GLN A 373 2.90 -2.73 22.32
CA GLN A 373 2.65 -3.40 23.59
C GLN A 373 1.63 -4.53 23.46
N VAL A 374 0.51 -4.29 22.80
CA VAL A 374 -0.54 -5.31 22.56
C VAL A 374 0.03 -6.49 21.76
N LYS A 375 0.72 -6.22 20.65
CA LYS A 375 1.37 -7.27 19.83
C LYS A 375 2.41 -8.04 20.66
N GLY A 376 3.19 -7.36 21.46
CA GLY A 376 4.19 -7.99 22.36
C GLY A 376 3.55 -8.98 23.34
N LYS A 377 2.48 -8.57 24.05
CA LYS A 377 1.72 -9.44 24.98
C LYS A 377 1.08 -10.64 24.26
N VAL A 378 0.58 -10.44 23.03
CA VAL A 378 0.03 -11.54 22.22
C VAL A 378 1.14 -12.50 21.79
N ALA A 379 2.27 -11.99 21.28
CA ALA A 379 3.39 -12.81 20.82
C ALA A 379 3.98 -13.68 21.96
N GLU A 380 4.06 -13.13 23.18
CA GLU A 380 4.55 -13.84 24.36
C GLU A 380 3.65 -15.03 24.75
N LYS A 381 2.32 -14.86 24.63
CA LYS A 381 1.33 -15.86 25.11
C LYS A 381 0.81 -16.78 24.02
N ASN A 382 1.11 -16.53 22.74
CA ASN A 382 0.63 -17.33 21.62
C ASN A 382 1.40 -18.64 21.50
N ASN A 383 0.83 -19.72 22.01
CA ASN A 383 1.41 -21.06 21.98
C ASN A 383 0.54 -22.09 21.20
N THR A 384 -0.70 -21.76 20.90
CA THR A 384 -1.64 -22.66 20.22
C THR A 384 -1.74 -22.37 18.71
N PHE A 385 -1.45 -21.15 18.30
CA PHE A 385 -1.57 -20.66 16.91
C PHE A 385 -2.97 -20.86 16.33
N LYS A 386 -4.02 -20.81 17.17
CA LYS A 386 -5.41 -20.88 16.76
C LYS A 386 -6.04 -19.50 16.73
N MET A 387 -6.79 -19.19 15.67
CA MET A 387 -7.40 -17.86 15.52
C MET A 387 -8.35 -17.49 16.66
N ALA A 388 -9.08 -18.45 17.22
CA ALA A 388 -9.95 -18.19 18.37
C ALA A 388 -9.16 -17.77 19.62
N ASP A 389 -8.01 -18.41 19.87
CA ASP A 389 -7.17 -18.11 21.02
C ASP A 389 -6.47 -16.74 20.83
N ILE A 390 -6.04 -16.43 19.60
CA ILE A 390 -5.49 -15.10 19.25
C ILE A 390 -6.51 -14.00 19.52
N GLU A 391 -7.76 -14.19 19.17
CA GLU A 391 -8.82 -13.21 19.41
C GLU A 391 -9.02 -12.97 20.92
N VAL A 392 -8.97 -14.01 21.72
CA VAL A 392 -9.01 -13.90 23.19
C VAL A 392 -7.78 -13.18 23.73
N LEU A 393 -6.57 -13.53 23.23
CA LEU A 393 -5.33 -12.90 23.64
C LEU A 393 -5.29 -11.41 23.27
N VAL A 394 -5.76 -11.04 22.07
CA VAL A 394 -5.84 -9.66 21.62
C VAL A 394 -6.80 -8.86 22.51
N ASN A 395 -8.00 -9.37 22.77
CA ASN A 395 -8.96 -8.72 23.65
C ASN A 395 -8.39 -8.54 25.06
N SER A 396 -7.79 -9.58 25.65
CA SER A 396 -7.15 -9.50 26.96
C SER A 396 -5.97 -8.51 26.99
N ALA A 397 -5.18 -8.44 25.92
CA ALA A 397 -4.07 -7.50 25.81
C ALA A 397 -4.55 -6.05 25.71
N LEU A 398 -5.64 -5.79 24.97
CA LEU A 398 -6.28 -4.48 24.86
C LEU A 398 -6.85 -4.04 26.22
N ASP A 399 -7.58 -4.92 26.89
CA ASP A 399 -8.20 -4.64 28.19
C ASP A 399 -7.15 -4.41 29.30
N ALA A 400 -5.92 -4.89 29.09
CA ALA A 400 -4.78 -4.70 30.02
C ALA A 400 -3.97 -3.43 29.76
N VAL A 401 -4.31 -2.62 28.78
CA VAL A 401 -3.68 -1.30 28.54
C VAL A 401 -4.31 -0.28 29.48
N THR A 402 -3.47 0.42 30.22
CA THR A 402 -3.90 1.41 31.21
C THR A 402 -3.86 2.84 30.65
N THR A 403 -4.53 3.76 31.34
CA THR A 403 -4.40 5.20 31.04
C THR A 403 -2.97 5.68 31.23
N GLU A 404 -2.22 5.10 32.18
CA GLU A 404 -0.81 5.42 32.40
C GLU A 404 0.08 4.99 31.22
N ASP A 405 -0.21 3.86 30.59
CA ASP A 405 0.48 3.45 29.35
C ASP A 405 0.22 4.45 28.23
N TRP A 406 -1.02 4.92 28.09
CA TRP A 406 -1.37 5.96 27.12
C TRP A 406 -0.67 7.28 27.41
N ALA A 407 -0.62 7.73 28.66
CA ALA A 407 0.07 8.95 29.05
C ALA A 407 1.56 8.89 28.70
N LYS A 408 2.25 7.80 29.06
CA LYS A 408 3.68 7.59 28.71
C LYS A 408 3.92 7.60 27.20
N CYS A 409 3.03 6.97 26.42
CA CYS A 409 3.12 6.97 24.96
C CYS A 409 2.87 8.36 24.37
N GLY A 410 1.90 9.10 24.94
CA GLY A 410 1.60 10.50 24.57
C GLY A 410 2.80 11.40 24.81
N ASP A 411 3.33 11.41 26.03
CA ASP A 411 4.51 12.22 26.40
C ASP A 411 5.71 11.94 25.49
N HIS A 412 5.93 10.67 25.14
CA HIS A 412 6.99 10.30 24.19
C HIS A 412 6.76 10.89 22.81
N CYS A 413 5.54 10.80 22.27
CA CYS A 413 5.22 11.37 20.95
C CYS A 413 5.27 12.90 20.96
N ASP A 414 4.82 13.55 22.03
CA ASP A 414 4.88 15.00 22.18
C ASP A 414 6.32 15.50 22.15
N LYS A 415 7.21 14.82 22.88
CA LYS A 415 8.63 15.12 22.84
C LYS A 415 9.24 14.97 21.44
N ILE A 416 8.87 13.91 20.70
CA ILE A 416 9.33 13.74 19.32
C ILE A 416 8.82 14.88 18.45
N GLN A 417 7.55 15.28 18.59
CA GLN A 417 6.95 16.39 17.83
C GLN A 417 7.67 17.71 18.11
N GLU A 418 8.00 17.99 19.38
CA GLU A 418 8.74 19.19 19.78
C GLU A 418 10.15 19.19 19.23
N ASP A 419 10.89 18.09 19.41
CA ASP A 419 12.26 17.93 18.89
C ASP A 419 12.27 18.10 17.35
N ASP A 420 11.31 17.51 16.64
CA ASP A 420 11.26 17.60 15.19
C ASP A 420 10.82 19.01 14.71
N LEU A 421 9.96 19.70 15.46
CA LEU A 421 9.62 21.10 15.13
C LEU A 421 10.82 22.03 15.26
N VAL A 422 11.66 21.85 16.30
CA VAL A 422 12.90 22.60 16.48
C VAL A 422 13.88 22.28 15.35
N LYS A 423 14.06 21.01 15.00
CA LYS A 423 14.94 20.60 13.91
C LYS A 423 14.52 21.17 12.55
N GLU A 424 13.21 21.24 12.26
CA GLU A 424 12.72 21.86 11.02
C GLU A 424 13.02 23.35 10.98
N GLY A 425 12.86 24.07 12.10
CA GLY A 425 13.25 25.49 12.20
C GLY A 425 14.75 25.69 11.97
N LEU A 426 15.59 24.87 12.60
CA LEU A 426 17.06 24.93 12.40
C LEU A 426 17.47 24.56 10.98
N ARG A 427 16.76 23.64 10.31
CA ARG A 427 17.03 23.32 8.89
C ARG A 427 16.75 24.50 7.97
N ASP A 428 15.70 25.26 8.23
CA ASP A 428 15.38 26.46 7.45
C ASP A 428 16.44 27.57 7.65
N GLU A 429 17.05 27.64 8.84
CA GLU A 429 18.13 28.60 9.15
C GLU A 429 19.50 28.21 8.55
N ILE A 430 19.77 26.88 8.51
CA ILE A 430 21.05 26.34 7.97
C ILE A 430 21.05 26.30 6.44
N LEU A 431 19.89 26.13 5.82
CA LEU A 431 19.72 26.29 4.39
C LEU A 431 19.78 27.76 4.09
N GLU A 432 20.99 28.31 3.82
CA GLU A 432 21.14 29.62 3.18
C GLU A 432 20.12 29.70 2.04
N PRO A 433 19.48 30.86 1.84
CA PRO A 433 18.51 31.03 0.78
C PRO A 433 19.20 30.64 -0.54
N ILE A 434 18.83 29.46 -1.06
CA ILE A 434 19.27 29.02 -2.39
C ILE A 434 18.60 30.01 -3.33
N ILE A 435 19.36 31.02 -3.75
CA ILE A 435 18.97 31.95 -4.81
C ILE A 435 18.85 31.07 -6.06
N MET A 436 17.64 30.59 -6.35
CA MET A 436 17.36 29.96 -7.63
C MET A 436 17.41 31.08 -8.69
N THR A 437 18.52 31.19 -9.36
CA THR A 437 18.57 31.92 -10.62
C THR A 437 17.83 31.06 -11.63
N ILE A 438 16.56 31.38 -11.88
CA ILE A 438 15.80 30.78 -12.96
C ILE A 438 16.37 31.35 -14.24
N ASN A 439 17.22 30.58 -14.91
CA ASN A 439 17.60 30.88 -16.29
C ASN A 439 16.34 30.54 -17.15
N PRO A 440 15.74 31.53 -17.82
CA PRO A 440 14.53 31.30 -18.62
C PRO A 440 14.78 30.40 -19.84
N ASP A 441 16.03 30.08 -20.16
CA ASP A 441 16.42 29.24 -21.31
C ASP A 441 16.61 27.74 -20.95
N ASP A 442 16.46 27.35 -19.68
CA ASP A 442 16.60 25.95 -19.26
C ASP A 442 15.24 25.23 -19.28
N SER A 443 14.56 25.27 -20.44
CA SER A 443 13.48 24.34 -20.76
C SER A 443 14.08 22.99 -21.13
N SER A 444 14.75 22.33 -20.20
CA SER A 444 15.10 20.93 -20.34
C SER A 444 13.84 20.10 -20.16
N THR A 445 13.33 19.62 -21.28
CA THR A 445 12.44 18.47 -21.36
C THR A 445 12.93 17.39 -20.41
N ASP A 446 12.11 17.07 -19.40
CA ASP A 446 12.25 15.82 -18.65
C ASP A 446 11.98 14.67 -19.63
N GLU A 447 13.00 14.26 -20.37
CA GLU A 447 13.01 12.95 -21.01
C GLU A 447 13.17 11.93 -19.89
N ASP A 448 12.09 11.18 -19.67
CA ASP A 448 12.08 9.95 -18.86
C ASP A 448 13.01 8.94 -19.55
N ASP A 449 14.28 8.94 -19.20
CA ASP A 449 15.22 7.86 -19.50
C ASP A 449 14.83 6.63 -18.65
N ASP A 450 13.81 5.93 -19.09
CA ASP A 450 13.59 4.51 -18.79
C ASP A 450 14.65 3.69 -19.59
N GLU A 451 15.91 3.79 -19.24
CA GLU A 451 16.89 2.79 -19.66
C GLU A 451 16.69 1.53 -18.82
N ASP A 452 16.01 0.57 -19.45
CA ASP A 452 16.06 -0.86 -19.17
C ASP A 452 17.53 -1.34 -19.17
N ASP A 453 18.19 -1.36 -18.02
CA ASP A 453 19.40 -2.17 -17.82
C ASP A 453 18.99 -3.65 -17.66
N MET A 454 18.72 -4.27 -18.80
CA MET A 454 18.99 -5.68 -19.04
C MET A 454 20.50 -5.83 -19.16
N ILE A 455 21.19 -6.42 -18.18
CA ILE A 455 22.36 -7.30 -18.38
C ILE A 455 22.70 -8.01 -17.05
N ASN A 456 22.70 -9.33 -17.15
CA ASN A 456 23.28 -10.45 -16.35
C ASN A 456 22.70 -10.72 -14.95
#